data_92220dbb50ce83d8cd78b13183e402d3
#
_entry.id   92220dbb50ce83d8cd78b13183e402d3
#
_cell.length_a   1.000
_cell.length_b   1.000
_cell.length_c   1.000
_cell.angle_alpha   90.00
_cell.angle_beta   90.00
_cell.angle_gamma   90.00
#
_symmetry.space_group_name_H-M   'P 1'
#
loop_
_entity.id
_entity.type
_entity.pdbx_description
1 polymer ?
#
loop_
_entity_poly.entity_id
_entity_poly.type
_entity_poly.pdbx_seq_one_letter_code
_entity_poly.pdbx_strand_id
1 'polypeptide(L)' 'MKALVIDDERLARTELIRLLEPFKEIEIVGEAVNADDAHDKISELNPDVIFLDIQMPGKTGFELLEELDNVPKVIFTTAY' A
#
# COMPACT_ATOMS: atom_id res chain seq x y z
N MET A 1 -11.66 -8.80 0.54
CA MET A 1 -10.28 -8.55 1.00
C MET A 1 -9.99 -7.07 0.94
N LYS A 2 -9.73 -6.46 2.07
CA LYS A 2 -9.45 -5.03 2.14
C LYS A 2 -8.02 -4.75 1.74
N ALA A 3 -7.81 -3.80 0.83
CA ALA A 3 -6.50 -3.48 0.30
C ALA A 3 -6.17 -2.01 0.46
N LEU A 4 -4.92 -1.72 0.80
CA LEU A 4 -4.37 -0.38 0.86
C LEU A 4 -3.30 -0.25 -0.21
N VAL A 5 -3.32 0.84 -0.97
CA VAL A 5 -2.34 1.10 -2.02
C VAL A 5 -1.36 2.18 -1.54
N ILE A 6 -0.08 1.84 -1.52
CA ILE A 6 0.97 2.70 -0.97
C ILE A 6 2.01 3.00 -2.05
N ASP A 7 2.04 4.25 -2.50
CA ASP A 7 2.96 4.72 -3.52
C ASP A 7 3.02 6.24 -3.45
N ASP A 8 4.18 6.83 -3.61
CA ASP A 8 4.33 8.28 -3.55
C ASP A 8 3.81 8.97 -4.81
N GLU A 9 3.65 8.25 -5.91
CA GLU A 9 3.17 8.82 -7.16
C GLU A 9 1.68 8.60 -7.34
N ARG A 10 0.93 9.70 -7.47
CA ARG A 10 -0.52 9.64 -7.63
C ARG A 10 -0.94 8.86 -8.87
N LEU A 11 -0.23 9.05 -10.00
CA LEU A 11 -0.57 8.37 -11.24
C LEU A 11 -0.37 6.85 -11.12
N ALA A 12 0.67 6.44 -10.41
CA ALA A 12 0.92 5.01 -10.18
C ALA A 12 -0.20 4.39 -9.35
N ARG A 13 -0.66 5.09 -8.30
CA ARG A 13 -1.77 4.61 -7.47
C ARG A 13 -3.06 4.51 -8.31
N THR A 14 -3.36 5.54 -9.07
CA THR A 14 -4.56 5.56 -9.91
C THR A 14 -4.56 4.41 -10.91
N GLU A 15 -3.43 4.17 -11.56
CA GLU A 15 -3.31 3.09 -12.53
C GLU A 15 -3.48 1.72 -11.89
N LEU A 16 -2.85 1.51 -10.74
CA LEU A 16 -2.98 0.24 -10.04
C LEU A 16 -4.42 -0.02 -9.59
N ILE A 17 -5.06 0.99 -9.03
CA ILE A 17 -6.46 0.86 -8.59
C ILE A 17 -7.35 0.50 -9.78
N ARG A 18 -7.12 1.12 -10.93
CA ARG A 18 -7.86 0.81 -12.14
C ARG A 18 -7.65 -0.64 -12.57
N LEU A 19 -6.43 -1.12 -12.51
CA LEU A 19 -6.10 -2.50 -12.88
C LEU A 19 -6.73 -3.52 -11.92
N LEU A 20 -6.97 -3.13 -10.68
CA LEU A 20 -7.57 -4.01 -9.68
C LEU A 20 -9.10 -4.04 -9.73
N GLU A 21 -9.73 -3.10 -10.42
CA GLU A 21 -11.19 -3.03 -10.49
C GLU A 21 -11.89 -4.32 -10.90
N PRO A 22 -11.38 -5.09 -11.88
CA PRO A 22 -12.05 -6.35 -12.25
C PRO A 22 -12.03 -7.43 -11.17
N PHE A 23 -11.15 -7.29 -10.18
CA PHE A 23 -10.99 -8.28 -9.11
C PHE A 23 -11.93 -7.94 -7.95
N LYS A 24 -13.13 -8.50 -7.97
CA LYS A 24 -14.19 -8.13 -7.03
C LYS A 24 -13.90 -8.53 -5.60
N GLU A 25 -13.03 -9.50 -5.38
CA GLU A 25 -12.59 -9.90 -4.05
C GLU A 25 -11.66 -8.87 -3.40
N ILE A 26 -11.14 -7.92 -4.17
CA ILE A 26 -10.26 -6.86 -3.65
C ILE A 26 -11.04 -5.57 -3.51
N GLU A 27 -11.13 -5.07 -2.28
CA GLU A 27 -11.77 -3.79 -1.98
C GLU A 27 -10.71 -2.78 -1.57
N ILE A 28 -10.54 -1.72 -2.36
CA ILE A 28 -9.57 -0.68 -2.03
C ILE A 28 -10.16 0.19 -0.93
N VAL A 29 -9.57 0.15 0.27
CA VAL A 29 -10.08 0.91 1.42
C VAL A 29 -9.33 2.23 1.62
N GLY A 30 -8.21 2.43 0.95
CA GLY A 30 -7.48 3.69 1.04
C GLY A 30 -6.22 3.71 0.21
N GLU A 31 -5.57 4.87 0.21
CA GLU A 31 -4.30 5.11 -0.45
C GLU A 31 -3.38 5.82 0.52
N ALA A 32 -2.08 5.56 0.43
CA ALA A 32 -1.09 6.24 1.23
C ALA A 32 0.03 6.75 0.34
N VAL A 33 0.58 7.91 0.67
CA VAL A 33 1.53 8.62 -0.18
C VAL A 33 2.98 8.49 0.27
N ASN A 34 3.20 8.00 1.48
CA ASN A 34 4.54 7.75 2.02
C ASN A 34 4.45 6.75 3.17
N ALA A 35 5.59 6.41 3.75
CA ALA A 35 5.65 5.40 4.81
C ALA A 35 4.89 5.82 6.07
N ASP A 36 5.02 7.08 6.49
CA ASP A 36 4.33 7.54 7.70
C ASP A 36 2.81 7.54 7.52
N ASP A 37 2.34 8.01 6.37
CA ASP A 37 0.93 7.98 6.02
C ASP A 37 0.41 6.54 5.98
N ALA A 38 1.21 5.63 5.41
CA ALA A 38 0.87 4.23 5.34
C ALA A 38 0.77 3.60 6.73
N HIS A 39 1.71 3.91 7.62
CA HIS A 39 1.70 3.40 8.99
C HIS A 39 0.38 3.77 9.68
N ASP A 40 -0.02 5.03 9.57
CA ASP A 40 -1.26 5.51 10.19
C ASP A 40 -2.48 4.79 9.59
N LYS A 41 -2.52 4.67 8.28
CA LYS A 41 -3.66 4.06 7.60
C LYS A 41 -3.75 2.55 7.84
N ILE A 42 -2.64 1.86 7.96
CA ILE A 42 -2.62 0.45 8.31
C ILE A 42 -3.23 0.25 9.70
N SER A 43 -2.86 1.09 10.66
CA SER A 43 -3.40 1.03 12.01
C SER A 43 -4.89 1.35 12.04
N GLU A 44 -5.32 2.33 11.25
CA GLU A 44 -6.69 2.80 11.23
C GLU A 44 -7.63 1.89 10.45
N LEU A 45 -7.20 1.43 9.27
CA LEU A 45 -8.05 0.68 8.35
C LEU A 45 -7.91 -0.82 8.46
N ASN A 46 -6.83 -1.29 9.07
CA ASN A 46 -6.55 -2.70 9.26
C ASN A 46 -6.74 -3.53 7.98
N PRO A 47 -5.99 -3.21 6.91
CA PRO A 47 -6.16 -3.91 5.64
C PRO A 47 -5.67 -5.34 5.70
N ASP A 48 -6.22 -6.19 4.84
CA ASP A 48 -5.78 -7.59 4.71
C ASP A 48 -4.51 -7.69 3.87
N VAL A 49 -4.37 -6.80 2.90
CA VAL A 49 -3.23 -6.78 1.98
C VAL A 49 -2.82 -5.34 1.69
N ILE A 50 -1.53 -5.12 1.51
CA ILE A 50 -1.02 -3.82 1.05
C ILE A 50 -0.26 -4.01 -0.25
N PHE A 51 -0.50 -3.10 -1.19
CA PHE A 51 0.26 -2.98 -2.43
C PHE A 51 1.28 -1.89 -2.18
N LEU A 52 2.55 -2.25 -2.16
CA LEU A 52 3.61 -1.41 -1.60
C LEU A 52 4.72 -1.16 -2.58
N ASP A 53 4.98 0.11 -2.85
CA ASP A 53 6.16 0.54 -3.58
C ASP A 53 7.36 0.52 -2.63
N ILE A 54 8.46 -0.08 -3.04
CA ILE A 54 9.67 -0.16 -2.23
C ILE A 54 10.35 1.21 -2.14
N GLN A 55 10.41 1.92 -3.26
CA GLN A 55 11.14 3.19 -3.35
C GLN A 55 10.21 4.38 -3.13
N MET A 56 10.29 4.96 -1.95
CA MET A 56 9.54 6.16 -1.61
C MET A 56 10.49 7.15 -0.94
N PRO A 57 10.27 8.47 -1.13
CA PRO A 57 11.08 9.47 -0.44
C PRO A 57 11.01 9.29 1.08
N GLY A 58 12.12 9.46 1.75
CA GLY A 58 12.22 9.25 3.19
C GLY A 58 12.41 7.79 3.52
N LYS A 59 11.38 7.14 4.04
CA LYS A 59 11.45 5.72 4.39
C LYS A 59 11.08 4.85 3.20
N THR A 60 11.83 3.77 3.01
CA THR A 60 11.51 2.78 1.98
C THR A 60 10.34 1.90 2.44
N GLY A 61 9.82 1.11 1.49
CA GLY A 61 8.80 0.12 1.84
C GLY A 61 9.29 -0.90 2.86
N PHE A 62 10.55 -1.31 2.78
CA PHE A 62 11.13 -2.25 3.75
C PHE A 62 11.19 -1.66 5.15
N GLU A 63 11.57 -0.38 5.26
CA GLU A 63 11.62 0.30 6.55
C GLU A 63 10.24 0.42 7.17
N LEU A 64 9.22 0.66 6.35
CA LEU A 64 7.84 0.68 6.82
C LEU A 64 7.47 -0.67 7.45
N LEU A 65 7.79 -1.77 6.77
CA LEU A 65 7.43 -3.10 7.25
C LEU A 65 8.11 -3.43 8.58
N GLU A 66 9.33 -2.96 8.78
CA GLU A 66 10.06 -3.17 10.03
C GLU A 66 9.39 -2.48 11.22
N GLU A 67 8.65 -1.39 10.98
CA GLU A 67 8.00 -0.63 12.04
C GLU A 67 6.64 -1.19 12.45
N LEU A 68 6.09 -2.12 11.66
CA LEU A 68 4.75 -2.65 11.90
C LEU A 68 4.78 -3.80 12.90
N ASP A 69 3.89 -3.77 13.89
CA ASP A 69 3.73 -4.87 14.83
C ASP A 69 3.08 -6.08 14.16
N ASN A 70 2.02 -5.82 13.38
CA ASN A 70 1.32 -6.86 12.62
C ASN A 70 1.40 -6.50 11.15
N VAL A 71 2.16 -7.29 10.38
CA VAL A 71 2.36 -7.04 8.96
C VAL A 71 1.25 -7.73 8.16
N PRO A 72 0.45 -6.95 7.38
CA PRO A 72 -0.52 -7.58 6.48
C PRO A 72 0.20 -8.29 5.34
N LYS A 73 -0.55 -8.98 4.49
CA LYS A 73 0.04 -9.54 3.27
C LYS A 73 0.59 -8.41 2.42
N VAL A 74 1.76 -8.61 1.83
CA VAL A 74 2.45 -7.57 1.06
C VAL A 74 2.61 -8.02 -0.38
N ILE A 75 2.22 -7.15 -1.30
CA ILE A 75 2.49 -7.31 -2.72
C ILE A 75 3.29 -6.10 -3.16
N PHE A 76 4.53 -6.33 -3.57
CA PHE A 76 5.40 -5.25 -4.02
C PHE A 76 5.02 -4.84 -5.44
N THR A 77 4.93 -3.54 -5.68
CA THR A 77 4.48 -2.97 -6.95
C THR A 77 5.58 -2.20 -7.67
N THR A 78 6.80 -2.25 -7.16
CA THR A 78 7.94 -1.58 -7.79
C THR A 78 8.21 -2.19 -9.16
N ALA A 79 8.42 -1.33 -10.16
CA ALA A 79 8.57 -1.76 -11.54
C ALA A 79 9.90 -2.47 -11.83
N TYR A 80 10.88 -2.36 -10.97
CA TYR A 80 12.22 -2.93 -11.19
C TYR A 80 12.67 -3.76 -10.02
#